data_fde309e291dc97b8ca1ead1ae09f1477
#
_entry.id   fde309e291dc97b8ca1ead1ae09f1477
#
_cell.length_a   1.000
_cell.length_b   1.000
_cell.length_c   1.000
_cell.angle_alpha   90.00
_cell.angle_beta   90.00
_cell.angle_gamma   90.00
#
_symmetry.space_group_name_H-M   'P 1'
#
loop_
_entity.id
_entity.type
_entity.pdbx_description
1 polymer ?
#
loop_
_entity_poly.entity_id
_entity_poly.type
_entity_poly.pdbx_seq_one_letter_code
_entity_poly.pdbx_strand_id
1 'polypeptide(L)'
;FHEEMVEQYGRVRRFLPHLLNTVKFSSAPAGVTTLNACDYLSREFSSRRQFFDDAPTEIISRSWKRLVINKEKHITRRGYTLCFLSKLQDSLRRRDVYVTGSNRWGDPRARLLQGADWQANRIKVYRSLGHPTDPQEAIKSLGHQLDSRYRQVAARLCENEAVELDVSGPKPRLTISPLASLDEPDSLKRLSKMISDLLPPVDLTELLLEINAHTGFADEFFHASEASARVDDLPVSISAVLMAEACNIGLEPLIRSNVPALTRHRLNWTKANYLRAETITSANARLVDFQATLPLAQIWGGGEVASADGMRFVTPVRTINAGPNRKYFGNNRGITWYNFVSDQYSGFHGIVIPGTLRDSIFVLEGLLEQETGLNPTEIMTDTAGASELVFGLFWLLGYQFSPRLADAGASVFWRMDHDADYGVLNDIARGQSDPRKIVLQWDEMIRTAGSLKLGKVQ
;
A
#
# COMPACT_ATOMS: atom_id res chain seq x y z
N PHE A 1 -1.88 25.87 22.93
CA PHE A 1 -2.86 25.27 21.99
C PHE A 1 -4.24 25.09 22.62
N HIS A 2 -4.39 24.39 23.78
CA HIS A 2 -5.67 24.19 24.42
C HIS A 2 -6.26 25.51 24.98
N GLU A 3 -5.46 26.39 25.53
CA GLU A 3 -5.87 27.70 26.03
C GLU A 3 -6.36 28.59 24.89
N GLU A 4 -5.65 28.60 23.79
CA GLU A 4 -6.02 29.33 22.58
C GLU A 4 -7.34 28.81 21.98
N MET A 5 -7.56 27.48 21.98
CA MET A 5 -8.85 26.91 21.58
C MET A 5 -10.01 27.39 22.48
N VAL A 6 -9.75 27.56 23.77
CA VAL A 6 -10.75 28.04 24.72
C VAL A 6 -11.22 29.46 24.36
N GLU A 7 -10.35 30.31 23.84
CA GLU A 7 -10.72 31.65 23.36
C GLU A 7 -11.62 31.61 22.10
N GLN A 8 -11.46 30.58 21.27
CA GLN A 8 -12.26 30.40 20.05
C GLN A 8 -13.68 29.87 20.28
N TYR A 9 -14.06 29.56 21.53
CA TYR A 9 -15.37 28.97 21.84
C TYR A 9 -16.56 29.83 21.35
N GLY A 10 -16.40 31.15 21.35
CA GLY A 10 -17.44 32.05 20.86
C GLY A 10 -17.86 31.80 19.41
N ARG A 11 -16.90 31.38 18.56
CA ARG A 11 -17.12 30.99 17.17
C ARG A 11 -17.78 29.60 17.08
N VAL A 12 -17.24 28.64 17.84
CA VAL A 12 -17.71 27.26 17.86
C VAL A 12 -19.16 27.14 18.23
N ARG A 13 -19.60 27.85 19.27
CA ARG A 13 -20.98 27.79 19.78
C ARG A 13 -22.03 28.22 18.77
N ARG A 14 -21.67 28.97 17.73
CA ARG A 14 -22.62 29.45 16.71
C ARG A 14 -22.93 28.38 15.67
N PHE A 15 -21.96 27.62 15.22
CA PHE A 15 -22.16 26.63 14.16
C PHE A 15 -22.43 25.22 14.68
N LEU A 16 -21.97 24.89 15.89
CA LEU A 16 -22.03 23.52 16.42
C LEU A 16 -23.45 22.94 16.48
N PRO A 17 -24.50 23.67 16.91
CA PRO A 17 -25.88 23.17 16.89
C PRO A 17 -26.32 22.76 15.49
N HIS A 18 -26.00 23.57 14.47
CA HIS A 18 -26.31 23.24 13.08
C HIS A 18 -25.57 22.00 12.60
N LEU A 19 -24.31 21.87 12.95
CA LEU A 19 -23.51 20.68 12.61
C LEU A 19 -24.15 19.42 13.23
N LEU A 20 -24.45 19.45 14.52
CA LEU A 20 -24.98 18.29 15.24
C LEU A 20 -26.40 17.90 14.78
N ASN A 21 -27.20 18.85 14.36
CA ASN A 21 -28.56 18.61 13.89
C ASN A 21 -28.62 18.18 12.41
N THR A 22 -27.66 18.63 11.60
CA THR A 22 -27.67 18.37 10.15
C THR A 22 -26.90 17.09 9.79
N VAL A 23 -25.76 16.83 10.45
CA VAL A 23 -24.89 15.71 10.14
C VAL A 23 -25.28 14.50 10.97
N LYS A 24 -25.66 13.42 10.31
CA LYS A 24 -25.98 12.15 10.96
C LYS A 24 -24.69 11.37 11.19
N PHE A 25 -24.20 11.42 12.42
CA PHE A 25 -23.03 10.63 12.84
C PHE A 25 -23.46 9.21 13.22
N SER A 26 -22.59 8.26 12.93
CA SER A 26 -22.65 6.89 13.41
C SER A 26 -21.24 6.43 13.81
N SER A 27 -21.10 5.31 14.50
CA SER A 27 -19.79 4.88 14.99
C SER A 27 -19.56 3.39 14.84
N ALA A 28 -18.28 3.03 14.67
CA ALA A 28 -17.77 1.71 15.00
C ALA A 28 -17.66 1.55 16.53
N PRO A 29 -17.41 0.35 17.06
CA PRO A 29 -17.26 0.12 18.50
C PRO A 29 -16.27 1.07 19.19
N ALA A 30 -15.15 1.39 18.52
CA ALA A 30 -14.14 2.32 19.05
C ALA A 30 -14.60 3.78 19.15
N GLY A 31 -15.63 4.16 18.39
CA GLY A 31 -16.17 5.53 18.36
C GLY A 31 -17.37 5.78 19.28
N VAL A 32 -17.89 4.76 19.95
CA VAL A 32 -19.13 4.83 20.76
C VAL A 32 -19.07 5.93 21.82
N THR A 33 -17.94 6.07 22.51
CA THR A 33 -17.78 7.10 23.55
C THR A 33 -17.89 8.51 22.96
N THR A 34 -17.35 8.73 21.76
CA THR A 34 -17.47 10.02 21.05
C THR A 34 -18.89 10.25 20.55
N LEU A 35 -19.58 9.21 20.09
CA LEU A 35 -20.98 9.29 19.65
C LEU A 35 -21.92 9.61 20.82
N ASN A 36 -21.73 8.96 21.96
CA ASN A 36 -22.50 9.25 23.18
C ASN A 36 -22.37 10.72 23.61
N ALA A 37 -21.17 11.27 23.50
CA ALA A 37 -20.94 12.69 23.78
C ALA A 37 -21.57 13.61 22.73
N CYS A 38 -21.60 13.17 21.45
CA CYS A 38 -22.31 13.87 20.38
C CYS A 38 -23.82 13.96 20.67
N ASP A 39 -24.42 12.84 21.03
CA ASP A 39 -25.85 12.75 21.36
C ASP A 39 -26.20 13.56 22.60
N TYR A 40 -25.33 13.55 23.61
CA TYR A 40 -25.48 14.40 24.80
C TYR A 40 -25.49 15.89 24.42
N LEU A 41 -24.46 16.33 23.66
CA LEU A 41 -24.36 17.72 23.23
C LEU A 41 -25.52 18.14 22.32
N SER A 42 -25.99 17.27 21.45
CA SER A 42 -27.13 17.56 20.57
C SER A 42 -28.40 17.89 21.38
N ARG A 43 -28.62 17.23 22.51
CA ARG A 43 -29.74 17.47 23.42
C ARG A 43 -29.55 18.71 24.31
N GLU A 44 -28.34 18.81 24.89
CA GLU A 44 -28.09 19.81 25.95
C GLU A 44 -27.56 21.15 25.39
N PHE A 45 -27.20 21.26 24.14
CA PHE A 45 -26.59 22.47 23.59
C PHE A 45 -27.53 23.68 23.63
N SER A 46 -28.84 23.47 23.55
CA SER A 46 -29.86 24.52 23.63
C SER A 46 -30.14 24.95 25.08
N SER A 47 -29.69 24.17 26.06
CA SER A 47 -29.87 24.53 27.48
C SER A 47 -29.02 25.76 27.85
N ARG A 48 -29.43 26.48 28.93
CA ARG A 48 -28.64 27.61 29.47
C ARG A 48 -27.63 27.19 30.55
N ARG A 49 -27.44 25.88 30.75
CA ARG A 49 -26.54 25.33 31.77
C ARG A 49 -25.10 25.77 31.53
N GLN A 50 -24.38 26.14 32.57
CA GLN A 50 -22.96 26.43 32.54
C GLN A 50 -22.12 25.17 32.77
N PHE A 51 -22.67 24.19 33.47
CA PHE A 51 -22.00 22.94 33.83
C PHE A 51 -22.77 21.73 33.26
N PHE A 52 -22.02 20.75 32.86
CA PHE A 52 -22.48 19.49 32.26
C PHE A 52 -22.05 18.29 33.11
N ASP A 53 -22.37 18.34 34.41
CA ASP A 53 -21.90 17.35 35.38
C ASP A 53 -22.45 15.92 35.14
N ASP A 54 -23.51 15.82 34.35
CA ASP A 54 -24.14 14.59 33.88
C ASP A 54 -23.60 14.12 32.50
N ALA A 55 -22.61 14.80 31.94
CA ALA A 55 -22.05 14.44 30.63
C ALA A 55 -21.19 13.16 30.67
N PRO A 56 -21.16 12.37 29.59
CA PRO A 56 -20.24 11.23 29.47
C PRO A 56 -18.78 11.65 29.65
N THR A 57 -18.10 11.07 30.64
CA THR A 57 -16.73 11.46 31.01
C THR A 57 -15.64 10.68 30.28
N GLU A 58 -15.99 9.59 29.60
CA GLU A 58 -15.05 8.67 28.93
C GLU A 58 -14.24 9.36 27.81
N ILE A 59 -14.78 10.44 27.23
CA ILE A 59 -14.08 11.22 26.22
C ILE A 59 -12.98 12.12 26.80
N ILE A 60 -13.01 12.38 28.13
CA ILE A 60 -12.12 13.34 28.77
C ILE A 60 -10.74 12.70 28.98
N SER A 61 -9.81 12.93 28.06
CA SER A 61 -8.45 12.45 28.21
C SER A 61 -7.69 13.22 29.31
N ARG A 62 -6.57 12.64 29.78
CA ARG A 62 -5.72 13.24 30.81
C ARG A 62 -5.29 14.68 30.47
N SER A 63 -5.00 14.96 29.20
CA SER A 63 -4.62 16.30 28.71
C SER A 63 -5.77 17.31 28.79
N TRP A 64 -7.01 16.87 28.60
CA TRP A 64 -8.18 17.72 28.64
C TRP A 64 -8.76 17.94 30.05
N LYS A 65 -8.39 17.09 31.01
CA LYS A 65 -8.99 17.08 32.35
C LYS A 65 -8.94 18.44 33.03
N ARG A 66 -7.80 19.18 32.92
CA ARG A 66 -7.61 20.51 33.55
C ARG A 66 -8.48 21.60 32.94
N LEU A 67 -8.88 21.45 31.68
CA LEU A 67 -9.67 22.45 30.94
C LEU A 67 -11.15 22.16 30.99
N VAL A 68 -11.52 20.89 31.15
CA VAL A 68 -12.90 20.44 31.21
C VAL A 68 -13.44 20.55 32.64
N ILE A 69 -12.66 20.13 33.63
CA ILE A 69 -13.07 20.09 35.04
C ILE A 69 -12.46 21.30 35.77
N ASN A 70 -13.31 22.14 36.38
CA ASN A 70 -12.88 23.27 37.16
C ASN A 70 -12.36 22.86 38.55
N LYS A 71 -11.92 23.87 39.34
CA LYS A 71 -11.40 23.65 40.71
C LYS A 71 -12.46 23.06 41.67
N GLU A 72 -13.72 23.32 41.40
CA GLU A 72 -14.88 22.86 42.17
C GLU A 72 -15.40 21.51 41.72
N LYS A 73 -14.64 20.82 40.82
CA LYS A 73 -14.94 19.50 40.21
C LYS A 73 -16.15 19.49 39.26
N HIS A 74 -16.65 20.63 38.82
CA HIS A 74 -17.74 20.72 37.83
C HIS A 74 -17.17 20.61 36.40
N ILE A 75 -17.95 19.96 35.53
CA ILE A 75 -17.62 19.84 34.09
C ILE A 75 -18.14 21.12 33.39
N THR A 76 -17.19 21.95 32.94
CA THR A 76 -17.53 23.20 32.28
C THR A 76 -18.05 22.96 30.86
N ARG A 77 -19.13 23.56 30.49
CA ARG A 77 -19.73 23.51 29.14
C ARG A 77 -18.71 23.82 28.06
N ARG A 78 -17.92 24.87 28.23
CA ARG A 78 -16.89 25.33 27.28
C ARG A 78 -15.81 24.29 27.08
N GLY A 79 -15.22 23.79 28.16
CA GLY A 79 -14.17 22.80 28.12
C GLY A 79 -14.63 21.47 27.51
N TYR A 80 -15.83 21.00 27.93
CA TYR A 80 -16.39 19.75 27.41
C TYR A 80 -16.68 19.82 25.90
N THR A 81 -17.27 20.91 25.42
CA THR A 81 -17.57 21.12 24.01
C THR A 81 -16.30 21.08 23.15
N LEU A 82 -15.23 21.74 23.61
CA LEU A 82 -13.95 21.76 22.86
C LEU A 82 -13.23 20.42 22.92
N CYS A 83 -13.29 19.71 24.06
CA CYS A 83 -12.80 18.34 24.19
C CYS A 83 -13.52 17.42 23.22
N PHE A 84 -14.84 17.47 23.17
CA PHE A 84 -15.65 16.71 22.22
C PHE A 84 -15.23 16.98 20.77
N LEU A 85 -15.11 18.24 20.35
CA LEU A 85 -14.72 18.57 18.97
C LEU A 85 -13.32 18.04 18.60
N SER A 86 -12.37 18.11 19.52
CA SER A 86 -11.04 17.51 19.33
C SER A 86 -11.15 16.00 19.14
N LYS A 87 -11.95 15.32 19.97
CA LYS A 87 -12.17 13.88 19.87
C LYS A 87 -12.97 13.50 18.62
N LEU A 88 -13.97 14.29 18.26
CA LEU A 88 -14.73 14.08 17.03
C LEU A 88 -13.83 14.19 15.79
N GLN A 89 -12.94 15.18 15.75
CA GLN A 89 -11.97 15.33 14.68
C GLN A 89 -11.07 14.10 14.55
N ASP A 90 -10.52 13.62 15.68
CA ASP A 90 -9.68 12.44 15.71
C ASP A 90 -10.44 11.17 15.28
N SER A 91 -11.67 11.00 15.80
CA SER A 91 -12.52 9.85 15.49
C SER A 91 -12.98 9.84 14.03
N LEU A 92 -13.28 11.01 13.45
CA LEU A 92 -13.59 11.13 12.02
C LEU A 92 -12.39 10.81 11.14
N ARG A 93 -11.18 11.23 11.52
CA ARG A 93 -9.95 10.89 10.78
C ARG A 93 -9.65 9.40 10.78
N ARG A 94 -9.91 8.72 11.91
CA ARG A 94 -9.71 7.27 12.06
C ARG A 94 -10.89 6.46 11.52
N ARG A 95 -12.02 7.09 11.18
CA ARG A 95 -13.28 6.43 10.85
C ARG A 95 -13.87 5.61 12.00
N ASP A 96 -13.51 5.94 13.25
CA ASP A 96 -14.18 5.43 14.44
C ASP A 96 -15.62 6.00 14.55
N VAL A 97 -15.77 7.29 14.18
CA VAL A 97 -17.04 7.95 13.89
C VAL A 97 -17.07 8.31 12.41
N TYR A 98 -18.21 8.13 11.78
CA TYR A 98 -18.42 8.38 10.35
C TYR A 98 -19.77 9.06 10.09
N VAL A 99 -19.93 9.60 8.88
CA VAL A 99 -21.14 10.32 8.46
C VAL A 99 -21.97 9.43 7.55
N THR A 100 -23.18 9.09 7.97
CA THR A 100 -24.10 8.26 7.20
C THR A 100 -24.47 8.95 5.88
N GLY A 101 -24.35 8.21 4.77
CA GLY A 101 -24.64 8.72 3.42
C GLY A 101 -23.54 9.57 2.79
N SER A 102 -22.39 9.73 3.43
CA SER A 102 -21.25 10.45 2.87
C SER A 102 -20.29 9.49 2.16
N ASN A 103 -19.95 9.77 0.88
CA ASN A 103 -18.93 9.00 0.17
C ASN A 103 -17.55 9.20 0.78
N ARG A 104 -17.19 10.42 1.15
CA ARG A 104 -15.88 10.75 1.69
C ARG A 104 -15.72 10.40 3.17
N TRP A 105 -16.78 10.56 3.98
CA TRP A 105 -16.76 10.44 5.43
C TRP A 105 -17.62 9.28 5.94
N GLY A 106 -18.08 8.42 5.03
CA GLY A 106 -18.84 7.20 5.35
C GLY A 106 -17.99 6.14 6.05
N ASP A 107 -18.62 5.04 6.39
CA ASP A 107 -17.95 3.89 6.97
C ASP A 107 -17.16 3.12 5.90
N PRO A 108 -15.83 3.10 5.96
CA PRO A 108 -15.02 2.33 5.01
C PRO A 108 -15.26 0.81 5.15
N ARG A 109 -15.73 0.35 6.33
CA ARG A 109 -16.01 -1.06 6.60
C ARG A 109 -17.24 -1.55 5.84
N ALA A 110 -18.09 -0.62 5.38
CA ALA A 110 -19.29 -0.97 4.57
C ALA A 110 -18.95 -1.67 3.25
N ARG A 111 -17.70 -1.51 2.78
CA ARG A 111 -17.18 -2.18 1.58
C ARG A 111 -16.64 -3.59 1.85
N LEU A 112 -16.36 -3.93 3.11
CA LEU A 112 -15.91 -5.25 3.49
C LEU A 112 -17.06 -6.25 3.44
N LEU A 113 -16.74 -7.55 3.39
CA LEU A 113 -17.73 -8.60 3.62
C LEU A 113 -18.44 -8.36 4.95
N GLN A 114 -19.78 -8.33 4.97
CA GLN A 114 -20.57 -8.04 6.16
C GLN A 114 -21.76 -9.00 6.34
N GLY A 115 -22.25 -9.07 7.57
CA GLY A 115 -23.50 -9.78 7.90
C GLY A 115 -23.54 -11.20 7.36
N ALA A 116 -24.59 -11.54 6.63
CA ALA A 116 -24.80 -12.87 6.07
C ALA A 116 -23.71 -13.28 5.08
N ASP A 117 -23.20 -12.34 4.27
CA ASP A 117 -22.13 -12.62 3.30
C ASP A 117 -20.83 -13.00 3.99
N TRP A 118 -20.50 -12.30 5.10
CA TRP A 118 -19.35 -12.68 5.91
C TRP A 118 -19.52 -14.07 6.50
N GLN A 119 -20.65 -14.36 7.12
CA GLN A 119 -20.91 -15.65 7.75
C GLN A 119 -20.84 -16.81 6.73
N ALA A 120 -21.38 -16.61 5.54
CA ALA A 120 -21.36 -17.62 4.47
C ALA A 120 -19.93 -17.88 3.94
N ASN A 121 -19.09 -16.87 3.90
CA ASN A 121 -17.74 -16.98 3.34
C ASN A 121 -16.64 -17.15 4.40
N ARG A 122 -16.92 -16.94 5.67
CA ARG A 122 -15.95 -16.89 6.76
C ARG A 122 -14.98 -18.09 6.74
N ILE A 123 -15.47 -19.30 6.74
CA ILE A 123 -14.63 -20.51 6.74
C ILE A 123 -13.77 -20.62 5.48
N LYS A 124 -14.32 -20.25 4.32
CA LYS A 124 -13.58 -20.26 3.05
C LYS A 124 -12.44 -19.24 3.07
N VAL A 125 -12.69 -18.05 3.63
CA VAL A 125 -11.69 -17.00 3.81
C VAL A 125 -10.56 -17.48 4.71
N TYR A 126 -10.86 -18.01 5.89
CA TYR A 126 -9.84 -18.55 6.79
C TYR A 126 -8.96 -19.60 6.11
N ARG A 127 -9.54 -20.53 5.37
CA ARG A 127 -8.81 -21.55 4.61
C ARG A 127 -7.97 -20.96 3.49
N SER A 128 -8.50 -19.99 2.73
CA SER A 128 -7.78 -19.37 1.60
C SER A 128 -6.60 -18.50 2.06
N LEU A 129 -6.67 -17.97 3.28
CA LEU A 129 -5.59 -17.19 3.90
C LEU A 129 -4.61 -18.09 4.68
N GLY A 130 -4.94 -19.39 4.89
CA GLY A 130 -4.08 -20.31 5.64
C GLY A 130 -4.04 -20.05 7.16
N HIS A 131 -5.06 -19.36 7.70
CA HIS A 131 -5.11 -19.04 9.13
C HIS A 131 -6.09 -19.92 9.90
N PRO A 132 -5.78 -20.27 11.18
CA PRO A 132 -6.72 -20.96 12.03
C PRO A 132 -7.89 -20.06 12.43
N THR A 133 -9.04 -20.67 12.67
CA THR A 133 -10.23 -19.94 13.16
C THR A 133 -10.11 -19.55 14.63
N ASP A 134 -9.32 -20.28 15.41
CA ASP A 134 -9.01 -19.94 16.79
C ASP A 134 -7.83 -18.95 16.85
N PRO A 135 -8.05 -17.71 17.34
CA PRO A 135 -6.99 -16.73 17.48
C PRO A 135 -5.88 -17.15 18.44
N GLN A 136 -6.18 -17.98 19.45
CA GLN A 136 -5.17 -18.45 20.41
C GLN A 136 -4.16 -19.38 19.73
N GLU A 137 -4.62 -20.24 18.82
CA GLU A 137 -3.76 -21.12 18.04
C GLU A 137 -2.82 -20.30 17.13
N ALA A 138 -3.35 -19.28 16.43
CA ALA A 138 -2.55 -18.38 15.60
C ALA A 138 -1.46 -17.66 16.39
N ILE A 139 -1.82 -17.07 17.52
CA ILE A 139 -0.90 -16.33 18.39
C ILE A 139 0.16 -17.24 18.98
N LYS A 140 -0.21 -18.45 19.43
CA LYS A 140 0.72 -19.45 19.96
C LYS A 140 1.73 -19.86 18.89
N SER A 141 1.28 -20.12 17.66
CA SER A 141 2.16 -20.48 16.53
C SER A 141 3.15 -19.35 16.22
N LEU A 142 2.66 -18.11 16.12
CA LEU A 142 3.51 -16.94 15.90
C LEU A 142 4.52 -16.73 17.03
N GLY A 143 4.10 -16.89 18.29
CA GLY A 143 4.99 -16.78 19.44
C GLY A 143 6.12 -17.80 19.40
N HIS A 144 5.82 -19.05 19.08
CA HIS A 144 6.83 -20.09 18.92
C HIS A 144 7.79 -19.83 17.77
N GLN A 145 7.28 -19.36 16.63
CA GLN A 145 8.13 -19.00 15.49
C GLN A 145 9.08 -17.85 15.86
N LEU A 146 8.57 -16.80 16.49
CA LEU A 146 9.36 -15.65 16.91
C LEU A 146 10.43 -16.04 17.93
N ASP A 147 10.06 -16.80 18.97
CA ASP A 147 10.99 -17.31 19.99
C ASP A 147 12.11 -18.16 19.37
N SER A 148 11.74 -19.10 18.49
CA SER A 148 12.70 -19.93 17.77
C SER A 148 13.68 -19.08 16.93
N ARG A 149 13.19 -18.06 16.23
CA ARG A 149 14.03 -17.15 15.43
C ARG A 149 14.98 -16.34 16.31
N TYR A 150 14.51 -15.80 17.43
CA TYR A 150 15.38 -15.08 18.36
C TYR A 150 16.51 -15.98 18.88
N ARG A 151 16.21 -17.21 19.29
CA ARG A 151 17.22 -18.17 19.77
C ARG A 151 18.23 -18.53 18.68
N GLN A 152 17.76 -18.79 17.45
CA GLN A 152 18.62 -19.07 16.30
C GLN A 152 19.56 -17.90 15.97
N VAL A 153 19.04 -16.67 16.00
CA VAL A 153 19.85 -15.47 15.74
C VAL A 153 20.85 -15.25 16.88
N ALA A 154 20.42 -15.33 18.14
CA ALA A 154 21.29 -15.15 19.28
C ALA A 154 22.46 -16.13 19.29
N ALA A 155 22.23 -17.40 18.93
CA ALA A 155 23.27 -18.42 18.87
C ALA A 155 24.33 -18.15 17.79
N ARG A 156 23.95 -17.50 16.68
CA ARG A 156 24.86 -17.26 15.53
C ARG A 156 25.41 -15.83 15.46
N LEU A 157 24.91 -14.92 16.30
CA LEU A 157 25.25 -13.50 16.22
C LEU A 157 26.75 -13.25 16.42
N CYS A 158 27.36 -13.95 17.37
CA CYS A 158 28.79 -13.80 17.69
C CYS A 158 29.72 -14.34 16.58
N GLU A 159 29.20 -15.22 15.71
CA GLU A 159 29.95 -15.82 14.60
C GLU A 159 29.76 -15.03 13.30
N ASN A 160 28.85 -14.06 13.28
CA ASN A 160 28.52 -13.28 12.09
C ASN A 160 29.35 -11.99 12.04
N GLU A 161 30.45 -12.01 11.29
CA GLU A 161 31.37 -10.88 11.11
C GLU A 161 30.71 -9.63 10.48
N ALA A 162 29.56 -9.82 9.80
CA ALA A 162 28.83 -8.71 9.18
C ALA A 162 27.94 -7.94 10.19
N VAL A 163 27.81 -8.42 11.44
CA VAL A 163 26.92 -7.84 12.43
C VAL A 163 27.69 -7.45 13.69
N GLU A 164 27.59 -6.18 14.07
CA GLU A 164 28.18 -5.66 15.30
C GLU A 164 27.04 -5.16 16.22
N LEU A 165 27.03 -5.61 17.47
CA LEU A 165 26.11 -5.17 18.50
C LEU A 165 26.90 -4.46 19.60
N ASP A 166 26.82 -3.14 19.63
CA ASP A 166 27.41 -2.30 20.68
C ASP A 166 26.35 -2.03 21.78
N VAL A 167 26.59 -2.58 22.96
CA VAL A 167 25.75 -2.40 24.15
C VAL A 167 26.42 -1.52 25.23
N SER A 168 27.57 -0.94 24.95
CA SER A 168 28.33 -0.11 25.89
C SER A 168 27.69 1.25 26.20
N GLY A 169 26.85 1.74 25.27
CA GLY A 169 26.17 3.01 25.40
C GLY A 169 24.79 2.92 26.07
N PRO A 170 24.15 4.08 26.36
CA PRO A 170 22.81 4.12 26.97
C PRO A 170 21.70 3.55 26.08
N LYS A 171 21.98 3.38 24.80
CA LYS A 171 21.12 2.72 23.82
C LYS A 171 21.96 1.72 23.03
N PRO A 172 21.54 0.46 22.96
CA PRO A 172 22.23 -0.53 22.14
C PRO A 172 22.17 -0.11 20.68
N ARG A 173 23.26 -0.36 19.97
CA ARG A 173 23.38 -0.05 18.55
C ARG A 173 23.69 -1.34 17.79
N LEU A 174 22.79 -1.68 16.87
CA LEU A 174 23.01 -2.77 15.93
C LEU A 174 23.50 -2.16 14.61
N THR A 175 24.67 -2.63 14.16
CA THR A 175 25.22 -2.25 12.87
C THR A 175 25.36 -3.49 12.00
N ILE A 176 24.89 -3.42 10.77
CA ILE A 176 25.06 -4.48 9.78
C ILE A 176 25.93 -3.90 8.67
N SER A 177 27.05 -4.56 8.42
CA SER A 177 27.97 -4.17 7.36
C SER A 177 27.30 -4.29 5.98
N PRO A 178 27.49 -3.35 5.07
CA PRO A 178 27.00 -3.49 3.71
C PRO A 178 27.67 -4.68 3.03
N LEU A 179 26.93 -5.36 2.15
CA LEU A 179 27.51 -6.40 1.31
C LEU A 179 28.64 -5.79 0.45
N ALA A 180 29.79 -6.46 0.41
CA ALA A 180 30.86 -6.10 -0.50
C ALA A 180 30.39 -6.28 -1.95
N SER A 181 30.93 -5.45 -2.86
CA SER A 181 30.71 -5.67 -4.29
C SER A 181 31.32 -7.01 -4.68
N LEU A 182 30.59 -7.79 -5.48
CA LEU A 182 31.12 -9.01 -6.07
C LEU A 182 32.17 -8.63 -7.11
N ASP A 183 33.34 -9.26 -7.03
CA ASP A 183 34.34 -9.13 -8.07
C ASP A 183 33.86 -9.81 -9.35
N GLU A 184 34.00 -9.14 -10.48
CA GLU A 184 33.73 -9.73 -11.77
C GLU A 184 35.01 -10.50 -12.27
N PRO A 185 34.98 -11.83 -12.24
CA PRO A 185 36.11 -12.61 -12.71
C PRO A 185 36.34 -12.43 -14.23
N ASP A 186 37.57 -12.52 -14.69
CA ASP A 186 37.90 -12.34 -16.09
C ASP A 186 37.21 -13.34 -17.02
N SER A 187 36.84 -14.51 -16.49
CA SER A 187 36.02 -15.49 -17.21
C SER A 187 34.63 -14.96 -17.52
N LEU A 188 33.99 -14.25 -16.57
CA LEU A 188 32.68 -13.63 -16.77
C LEU A 188 32.74 -12.50 -17.81
N LYS A 189 33.77 -11.65 -17.74
CA LYS A 189 33.98 -10.57 -18.74
C LYS A 189 34.17 -11.12 -20.15
N ARG A 190 34.95 -12.20 -20.27
CA ARG A 190 35.13 -12.90 -21.56
C ARG A 190 33.84 -13.51 -22.08
N LEU A 191 33.09 -14.19 -21.21
CA LEU A 191 31.80 -14.78 -21.58
C LEU A 191 30.80 -13.72 -22.01
N SER A 192 30.66 -12.62 -21.27
CA SER A 192 29.80 -11.50 -21.61
C SER A 192 30.13 -10.91 -22.98
N LYS A 193 31.45 -10.74 -23.28
CA LYS A 193 31.90 -10.27 -24.59
C LYS A 193 31.55 -11.26 -25.71
N MET A 194 31.80 -12.54 -25.49
CA MET A 194 31.48 -13.58 -26.50
C MET A 194 29.97 -13.62 -26.80
N ILE A 195 29.10 -13.51 -25.78
CA ILE A 195 27.66 -13.48 -25.97
C ILE A 195 27.27 -12.22 -26.75
N SER A 196 27.79 -11.04 -26.37
CA SER A 196 27.50 -9.77 -27.05
C SER A 196 27.93 -9.82 -28.53
N ASP A 197 29.06 -10.45 -28.84
CA ASP A 197 29.55 -10.60 -30.22
C ASP A 197 28.71 -11.59 -31.06
N LEU A 198 27.97 -12.49 -30.42
CA LEU A 198 27.07 -13.45 -31.06
C LEU A 198 25.66 -12.90 -31.29
N LEU A 199 25.24 -11.90 -30.52
CA LEU A 199 23.90 -11.30 -30.65
C LEU A 199 23.88 -10.36 -31.87
N PRO A 200 22.95 -10.56 -32.82
CA PRO A 200 22.79 -9.62 -33.93
C PRO A 200 22.27 -8.28 -33.45
N PRO A 201 22.65 -7.16 -34.09
CA PRO A 201 21.96 -5.89 -33.87
C PRO A 201 20.53 -6.03 -34.38
N VAL A 202 19.57 -5.67 -33.55
CA VAL A 202 18.13 -5.76 -33.84
C VAL A 202 17.54 -4.36 -33.84
N ASP A 203 16.80 -4.01 -34.90
CA ASP A 203 15.99 -2.78 -34.93
C ASP A 203 14.76 -2.93 -34.05
N LEU A 204 14.43 -1.92 -33.24
CA LEU A 204 13.30 -1.97 -32.32
C LEU A 204 11.96 -2.17 -33.07
N THR A 205 11.82 -1.66 -34.27
CA THR A 205 10.62 -1.84 -35.11
C THR A 205 10.45 -3.29 -35.54
N GLU A 206 11.53 -3.93 -35.98
CA GLU A 206 11.53 -5.35 -36.34
C GLU A 206 11.26 -6.23 -35.13
N LEU A 207 11.92 -5.92 -33.99
CA LEU A 207 11.72 -6.64 -32.75
C LEU A 207 10.26 -6.63 -32.30
N LEU A 208 9.56 -5.51 -32.34
CA LEU A 208 8.16 -5.42 -31.95
C LEU A 208 7.26 -6.30 -32.83
N LEU A 209 7.51 -6.34 -34.13
CA LEU A 209 6.75 -7.17 -35.06
C LEU A 209 7.05 -8.66 -34.88
N GLU A 210 8.33 -9.01 -34.68
CA GLU A 210 8.74 -10.38 -34.40
C GLU A 210 8.13 -10.91 -33.11
N ILE A 211 8.22 -10.15 -32.03
CA ILE A 211 7.61 -10.50 -30.74
C ILE A 211 6.08 -10.60 -30.87
N ASN A 212 5.45 -9.71 -31.65
CA ASN A 212 4.02 -9.85 -31.93
C ASN A 212 3.71 -11.16 -32.68
N ALA A 213 4.53 -11.57 -33.65
CA ALA A 213 4.34 -12.83 -34.34
C ALA A 213 4.40 -14.06 -33.42
N HIS A 214 5.23 -13.99 -32.36
CA HIS A 214 5.34 -15.08 -31.37
C HIS A 214 4.24 -15.02 -30.30
N THR A 215 3.81 -13.85 -29.88
CA THR A 215 2.96 -13.66 -28.68
C THR A 215 1.53 -13.26 -29.04
N GLY A 216 1.34 -12.58 -30.15
CA GLY A 216 0.06 -11.97 -30.52
C GLY A 216 -0.32 -10.82 -29.55
N PHE A 217 0.64 -10.13 -28.93
CA PHE A 217 0.34 -9.11 -27.92
C PHE A 217 -0.49 -7.94 -28.49
N ALA A 218 -0.36 -7.65 -29.79
CA ALA A 218 -1.15 -6.61 -30.44
C ALA A 218 -2.66 -6.92 -30.52
N ASP A 219 -3.06 -8.18 -30.37
CA ASP A 219 -4.47 -8.60 -30.35
C ASP A 219 -5.19 -8.12 -29.06
N GLU A 220 -4.43 -7.83 -27.99
CA GLU A 220 -4.98 -7.28 -26.75
C GLU A 220 -5.39 -5.81 -26.87
N PHE A 221 -4.99 -5.14 -27.95
CA PHE A 221 -5.42 -3.77 -28.22
C PHE A 221 -6.72 -3.79 -29.01
N PHE A 222 -7.84 -3.66 -28.35
CA PHE A 222 -9.17 -3.58 -28.94
C PHE A 222 -9.71 -2.14 -28.95
N HIS A 223 -10.61 -1.86 -29.89
CA HIS A 223 -11.20 -0.53 -30.04
C HIS A 223 -12.07 -0.14 -28.83
N ALA A 224 -12.05 1.14 -28.44
CA ALA A 224 -12.73 1.63 -27.24
C ALA A 224 -14.26 1.44 -27.25
N SER A 225 -14.88 1.45 -28.43
CA SER A 225 -16.33 1.37 -28.60
C SER A 225 -16.82 0.16 -29.43
N GLU A 226 -15.93 -0.56 -30.11
CA GLU A 226 -16.28 -1.65 -31.03
C GLU A 226 -15.58 -2.93 -30.61
N ALA A 227 -16.35 -4.02 -30.44
CA ALA A 227 -15.82 -5.33 -30.04
C ALA A 227 -14.94 -5.99 -31.15
N SER A 228 -15.06 -5.57 -32.42
CA SER A 228 -14.27 -6.10 -33.53
C SER A 228 -14.16 -5.11 -34.67
N ALA A 229 -13.15 -4.26 -34.67
CA ALA A 229 -12.78 -3.50 -35.84
C ALA A 229 -11.79 -4.34 -36.70
N ARG A 230 -12.25 -4.86 -37.83
CA ARG A 230 -11.38 -5.48 -38.83
C ARG A 230 -10.64 -4.37 -39.57
N VAL A 231 -9.42 -4.18 -39.20
CA VAL A 231 -8.56 -3.15 -39.77
C VAL A 231 -7.25 -3.80 -40.21
N ASP A 232 -6.98 -3.74 -41.50
CA ASP A 232 -5.77 -4.31 -42.10
C ASP A 232 -4.52 -3.72 -41.47
N ASP A 233 -3.50 -4.55 -41.21
CA ASP A 233 -2.20 -4.17 -40.67
C ASP A 233 -2.27 -3.40 -39.31
N LEU A 234 -3.31 -3.69 -38.51
CA LEU A 234 -3.45 -3.05 -37.18
C LEU A 234 -2.24 -3.27 -36.28
N PRO A 235 -1.58 -4.45 -36.20
CA PRO A 235 -0.37 -4.65 -35.42
C PRO A 235 0.77 -3.70 -35.79
N VAL A 236 0.92 -3.36 -37.07
CA VAL A 236 1.92 -2.37 -37.54
C VAL A 236 1.61 -0.98 -37.00
N SER A 237 0.33 -0.58 -37.08
CA SER A 237 -0.11 0.71 -36.51
C SER A 237 0.08 0.78 -34.99
N ILE A 238 -0.25 -0.29 -34.26
CA ILE A 238 -0.07 -0.39 -32.81
C ILE A 238 1.43 -0.32 -32.45
N SER A 239 2.29 -1.13 -33.09
CA SER A 239 3.72 -1.13 -32.83
C SER A 239 4.35 0.26 -33.09
N ALA A 240 3.96 0.93 -34.16
CA ALA A 240 4.41 2.28 -34.45
C ALA A 240 3.98 3.28 -33.37
N VAL A 241 2.73 3.22 -32.89
CA VAL A 241 2.26 4.10 -31.84
C VAL A 241 2.93 3.79 -30.49
N LEU A 242 3.10 2.52 -30.13
CA LEU A 242 3.83 2.11 -28.93
C LEU A 242 5.27 2.63 -28.94
N MET A 243 5.96 2.51 -30.08
CA MET A 243 7.33 3.01 -30.24
C MET A 243 7.38 4.54 -30.10
N ALA A 244 6.43 5.26 -30.69
CA ALA A 244 6.34 6.72 -30.59
C ALA A 244 6.19 7.20 -29.15
N GLU A 245 5.36 6.52 -28.37
CA GLU A 245 5.12 6.85 -26.95
C GLU A 245 6.29 6.41 -26.06
N ALA A 246 6.77 5.19 -26.21
CA ALA A 246 7.86 4.65 -25.39
C ALA A 246 9.17 5.41 -25.58
N CYS A 247 9.51 5.78 -26.81
CA CYS A 247 10.72 6.54 -27.11
C CYS A 247 10.54 8.06 -26.99
N ASN A 248 9.30 8.53 -26.70
CA ASN A 248 8.96 9.96 -26.60
C ASN A 248 9.36 10.76 -27.86
N ILE A 249 9.27 10.16 -29.04
CA ILE A 249 9.61 10.79 -30.32
C ILE A 249 8.40 11.38 -31.04
N GLY A 250 7.19 11.08 -30.55
CA GLY A 250 5.95 11.44 -31.23
C GLY A 250 5.72 10.65 -32.52
N LEU A 251 4.61 10.94 -33.21
CA LEU A 251 4.21 10.16 -34.37
C LEU A 251 4.91 10.62 -35.67
N GLU A 252 5.40 11.86 -35.74
CA GLU A 252 5.93 12.47 -36.97
C GLU A 252 7.05 11.65 -37.65
N PRO A 253 8.05 11.13 -36.91
CA PRO A 253 9.13 10.36 -37.56
C PRO A 253 8.66 9.04 -38.17
N LEU A 254 7.51 8.54 -37.75
CA LEU A 254 6.95 7.23 -38.16
C LEU A 254 5.96 7.32 -39.31
N ILE A 255 5.54 8.54 -39.72
CA ILE A 255 4.55 8.73 -40.76
C ILE A 255 5.16 8.33 -42.13
N ARG A 256 4.41 7.47 -42.83
CA ARG A 256 4.69 7.07 -44.23
C ARG A 256 3.40 7.12 -45.00
N SER A 257 3.28 8.12 -45.92
CA SER A 257 2.04 8.34 -46.70
C SER A 257 1.76 7.22 -47.72
N ASN A 258 2.79 6.49 -48.11
CA ASN A 258 2.67 5.35 -49.01
C ASN A 258 2.35 4.00 -48.32
N VAL A 259 2.29 3.98 -46.99
CA VAL A 259 1.93 2.79 -46.20
C VAL A 259 0.61 3.09 -45.46
N PRO A 260 -0.49 2.42 -45.78
CA PRO A 260 -1.81 2.71 -45.16
C PRO A 260 -1.81 2.64 -43.65
N ALA A 261 -1.11 1.68 -43.07
CA ALA A 261 -0.97 1.48 -41.60
C ALA A 261 -0.20 2.59 -40.89
N LEU A 262 0.63 3.38 -41.62
CA LEU A 262 1.51 4.41 -41.08
C LEU A 262 1.12 5.83 -41.51
N THR A 263 -0.07 6.01 -42.06
CA THR A 263 -0.56 7.36 -42.37
C THR A 263 -0.84 8.17 -41.12
N ARG A 264 -0.69 9.49 -41.15
CA ARG A 264 -0.94 10.38 -39.99
C ARG A 264 -2.32 10.15 -39.37
N HIS A 265 -3.35 10.07 -40.22
CA HIS A 265 -4.73 9.83 -39.74
C HIS A 265 -4.85 8.51 -39.02
N ARG A 266 -4.27 7.45 -39.61
CA ARG A 266 -4.30 6.11 -39.05
C ARG A 266 -3.61 6.02 -37.69
N LEU A 267 -2.39 6.58 -37.56
CA LEU A 267 -1.65 6.54 -36.28
C LEU A 267 -2.35 7.34 -35.17
N ASN A 268 -2.89 8.55 -35.50
CA ASN A 268 -3.68 9.30 -34.53
C ASN A 268 -4.94 8.58 -34.09
N TRP A 269 -5.64 7.95 -35.02
CA TRP A 269 -6.84 7.15 -34.74
C TRP A 269 -6.51 5.94 -33.87
N THR A 270 -5.43 5.20 -34.16
CA THR A 270 -4.96 4.07 -33.37
C THR A 270 -4.61 4.51 -31.96
N LYS A 271 -3.84 5.60 -31.80
CA LYS A 271 -3.50 6.15 -30.50
C LYS A 271 -4.74 6.48 -29.66
N ALA A 272 -5.72 7.14 -30.25
CA ALA A 272 -6.92 7.62 -29.55
C ALA A 272 -7.87 6.48 -29.15
N ASN A 273 -7.95 5.40 -29.92
CA ASN A 273 -8.99 4.39 -29.76
C ASN A 273 -8.49 3.04 -29.23
N TYR A 274 -7.19 2.75 -29.30
CA TYR A 274 -6.64 1.45 -28.90
C TYR A 274 -5.69 1.52 -27.72
N LEU A 275 -4.93 2.62 -27.55
CA LEU A 275 -4.00 2.77 -26.42
C LEU A 275 -4.72 3.25 -25.15
N ARG A 276 -4.90 2.36 -24.21
CA ARG A 276 -5.46 2.61 -22.88
C ARG A 276 -4.69 1.80 -21.85
N ALA A 277 -4.82 2.17 -20.58
CA ALA A 277 -4.16 1.45 -19.50
C ALA A 277 -4.50 -0.05 -19.51
N GLU A 278 -5.79 -0.38 -19.65
CA GLU A 278 -6.25 -1.77 -19.68
C GLU A 278 -5.60 -2.57 -20.82
N THR A 279 -5.61 -2.03 -22.06
CA THR A 279 -5.06 -2.74 -23.23
C THR A 279 -3.54 -2.91 -23.15
N ILE A 280 -2.84 -1.93 -22.56
CA ILE A 280 -1.40 -2.02 -22.30
C ILE A 280 -1.14 -3.09 -21.23
N THR A 281 -1.93 -3.15 -20.17
CA THR A 281 -1.78 -4.14 -19.10
C THR A 281 -2.00 -5.56 -19.63
N SER A 282 -3.07 -5.79 -20.39
CA SER A 282 -3.36 -7.11 -20.98
C SER A 282 -2.29 -7.54 -21.99
N ALA A 283 -1.83 -6.60 -22.84
CA ALA A 283 -0.74 -6.88 -23.77
C ALA A 283 0.58 -7.21 -23.04
N ASN A 284 0.89 -6.48 -21.97
CA ASN A 284 2.04 -6.78 -21.13
C ASN A 284 1.93 -8.15 -20.45
N ALA A 285 0.74 -8.50 -19.93
CA ALA A 285 0.50 -9.82 -19.32
C ALA A 285 0.81 -10.94 -20.32
N ARG A 286 0.38 -10.79 -21.57
CA ARG A 286 0.67 -11.77 -22.63
C ARG A 286 2.16 -11.92 -22.92
N LEU A 287 2.91 -10.82 -22.90
CA LEU A 287 4.38 -10.85 -23.06
C LEU A 287 5.06 -11.55 -21.88
N VAL A 288 4.65 -11.26 -20.66
CA VAL A 288 5.19 -11.88 -19.44
C VAL A 288 4.90 -13.37 -19.41
N ASP A 289 3.67 -13.78 -19.76
CA ASP A 289 3.27 -15.18 -19.79
C ASP A 289 4.07 -15.96 -20.83
N PHE A 290 4.33 -15.36 -22.00
CA PHE A 290 5.20 -15.97 -23.00
C PHE A 290 6.63 -16.09 -22.49
N GLN A 291 7.19 -15.01 -21.89
CA GLN A 291 8.55 -15.04 -21.34
C GLN A 291 8.70 -16.12 -20.28
N ALA A 292 7.72 -16.32 -19.42
CA ALA A 292 7.73 -17.35 -18.38
C ALA A 292 7.83 -18.78 -18.94
N THR A 293 7.50 -19.00 -20.20
CA THR A 293 7.65 -20.32 -20.87
C THR A 293 9.06 -20.58 -21.37
N LEU A 294 9.92 -19.54 -21.47
CA LEU A 294 11.25 -19.66 -22.01
C LEU A 294 12.19 -20.34 -21.01
N PRO A 295 12.99 -21.35 -21.44
CA PRO A 295 13.92 -22.03 -20.52
C PRO A 295 14.91 -21.10 -19.83
N LEU A 296 15.36 -20.04 -20.51
CA LEU A 296 16.28 -19.07 -19.91
C LEU A 296 15.63 -18.27 -18.79
N ALA A 297 14.36 -17.87 -18.93
CA ALA A 297 13.62 -17.16 -17.88
C ALA A 297 13.44 -18.05 -16.63
N GLN A 298 13.19 -19.35 -16.83
CA GLN A 298 13.05 -20.33 -15.74
C GLN A 298 14.37 -20.58 -14.98
N ILE A 299 15.52 -20.37 -15.63
CA ILE A 299 16.83 -20.44 -14.96
C ILE A 299 17.03 -19.23 -14.01
N TRP A 300 16.49 -18.07 -14.34
CA TRP A 300 16.60 -16.88 -13.52
C TRP A 300 15.71 -16.95 -12.27
N GLY A 301 14.50 -17.49 -12.40
CA GLY A 301 13.56 -17.63 -11.31
C GLY A 301 12.25 -18.31 -11.70
N GLY A 302 11.49 -18.71 -10.69
CA GLY A 302 10.17 -19.35 -10.84
C GLY A 302 8.99 -18.39 -10.99
N GLY A 303 9.21 -17.09 -10.93
CA GLY A 303 8.13 -16.10 -10.87
C GLY A 303 7.52 -15.98 -9.47
N GLU A 304 8.22 -16.46 -8.44
CA GLU A 304 7.76 -16.46 -7.05
C GLU A 304 8.21 -15.24 -6.25
N VAL A 305 9.29 -14.59 -6.69
CA VAL A 305 9.85 -13.41 -6.06
C VAL A 305 9.67 -12.19 -6.96
N ALA A 306 9.22 -11.10 -6.39
CA ALA A 306 9.07 -9.84 -7.09
C ALA A 306 9.73 -8.70 -6.33
N SER A 307 10.10 -7.65 -7.04
CA SER A 307 10.54 -6.39 -6.47
C SER A 307 9.61 -5.26 -6.91
N ALA A 308 9.39 -4.29 -6.03
CA ALA A 308 8.56 -3.12 -6.32
C ALA A 308 9.29 -1.83 -5.94
N ASP A 309 9.29 -0.87 -6.85
CA ASP A 309 9.91 0.43 -6.64
C ASP A 309 9.17 1.54 -7.39
N GLY A 310 9.29 2.76 -6.89
CA GLY A 310 8.58 3.94 -7.36
C GLY A 310 9.46 4.97 -8.04
N MET A 311 9.25 5.20 -9.32
CA MET A 311 9.88 6.29 -10.08
C MET A 311 8.97 7.53 -10.11
N ARG A 312 9.53 8.70 -9.80
CA ARG A 312 8.76 9.95 -9.63
C ARG A 312 8.94 10.88 -10.81
N PHE A 313 7.81 11.40 -11.31
CA PHE A 313 7.78 12.32 -12.45
C PHE A 313 7.03 13.60 -12.09
N VAL A 314 7.63 14.76 -12.40
CA VAL A 314 6.92 16.04 -12.38
C VAL A 314 6.03 16.11 -13.60
N THR A 315 4.76 16.43 -13.38
CA THR A 315 3.78 16.53 -14.46
C THR A 315 3.57 17.99 -14.86
N PRO A 316 3.90 18.39 -16.10
CA PRO A 316 3.80 19.78 -16.53
C PRO A 316 2.36 20.24 -16.76
N VAL A 317 1.43 19.29 -16.93
CA VAL A 317 0.02 19.54 -17.18
C VAL A 317 -0.86 19.20 -15.98
N ARG A 318 -2.01 19.84 -15.86
CA ARG A 318 -3.00 19.50 -14.85
C ARG A 318 -3.76 18.25 -15.28
N THR A 319 -3.66 17.20 -14.50
CA THR A 319 -4.40 15.94 -14.68
C THR A 319 -4.95 15.46 -13.34
N ILE A 320 -6.01 14.64 -13.40
CA ILE A 320 -6.60 14.01 -12.20
C ILE A 320 -5.63 13.05 -11.52
N ASN A 321 -4.70 12.47 -12.28
CA ASN A 321 -3.72 11.51 -11.80
C ASN A 321 -2.49 12.17 -11.15
N ALA A 322 -2.30 13.49 -11.27
CA ALA A 322 -1.16 14.18 -10.67
C ALA A 322 -1.57 14.97 -9.42
N GLY A 323 -0.82 14.77 -8.35
CA GLY A 323 -1.02 15.41 -7.05
C GLY A 323 0.18 16.21 -6.57
N PRO A 324 -0.03 17.18 -5.66
CA PRO A 324 1.06 17.90 -5.03
C PRO A 324 1.79 17.00 -4.01
N ASN A 325 3.11 17.11 -3.95
CA ASN A 325 3.91 16.55 -2.87
C ASN A 325 5.16 17.40 -2.68
N ARG A 326 5.17 18.21 -1.63
CA ARG A 326 6.27 19.16 -1.39
C ARG A 326 7.64 18.50 -1.22
N LYS A 327 7.68 17.29 -0.66
CA LYS A 327 8.93 16.56 -0.44
C LYS A 327 9.60 16.18 -1.77
N TYR A 328 8.81 15.78 -2.77
CA TYR A 328 9.33 15.21 -4.03
C TYR A 328 9.19 16.16 -5.23
N PHE A 329 8.18 17.03 -5.24
CA PHE A 329 7.87 17.89 -6.40
C PHE A 329 7.96 19.39 -6.09
N GLY A 330 8.32 19.77 -4.86
CA GLY A 330 8.34 21.17 -4.45
C GLY A 330 6.96 21.82 -4.58
N ASN A 331 6.85 22.88 -5.39
CA ASN A 331 5.58 23.56 -5.67
C ASN A 331 4.81 22.96 -6.85
N ASN A 332 5.37 21.96 -7.53
CA ASN A 332 4.77 21.30 -8.69
C ASN A 332 3.85 20.15 -8.28
N ARG A 333 3.19 19.57 -9.28
CA ARG A 333 2.45 18.31 -9.18
C ARG A 333 3.24 17.21 -9.85
N GLY A 334 3.02 15.98 -9.42
CA GLY A 334 3.66 14.84 -10.04
C GLY A 334 2.93 13.55 -9.76
N ILE A 335 3.48 12.51 -10.32
CA ILE A 335 3.04 11.12 -10.16
C ILE A 335 4.22 10.29 -9.68
N THR A 336 3.91 9.18 -9.04
CA THR A 336 4.86 8.07 -8.89
C THR A 336 4.36 6.94 -9.79
N TRP A 337 5.20 6.51 -10.73
CA TRP A 337 5.04 5.25 -11.43
C TRP A 337 5.61 4.16 -10.53
N TYR A 338 4.75 3.30 -10.01
CA TYR A 338 5.15 2.22 -9.13
C TYR A 338 5.17 0.94 -9.95
N ASN A 339 6.37 0.36 -10.12
CA ASN A 339 6.63 -0.76 -11.02
C ASN A 339 6.94 -2.02 -10.23
N PHE A 340 6.50 -3.16 -10.76
CA PHE A 340 6.70 -4.48 -10.19
C PHE A 340 7.45 -5.35 -11.18
N VAL A 341 8.59 -5.90 -10.75
CA VAL A 341 9.47 -6.71 -11.57
C VAL A 341 9.65 -8.09 -10.93
N SER A 342 9.46 -9.15 -11.70
CA SER A 342 9.65 -10.53 -11.24
C SER A 342 11.15 -10.93 -11.20
N ASP A 343 11.45 -12.04 -10.56
CA ASP A 343 12.77 -12.70 -10.59
C ASP A 343 13.18 -13.19 -11.98
N GLN A 344 12.23 -13.23 -12.93
CA GLN A 344 12.47 -13.49 -14.36
C GLN A 344 12.81 -12.21 -15.14
N TYR A 345 13.06 -11.09 -14.46
CA TYR A 345 13.34 -9.77 -15.06
C TYR A 345 12.20 -9.21 -15.94
N SER A 346 10.97 -9.66 -15.73
CA SER A 346 9.79 -9.10 -16.41
C SER A 346 9.09 -8.06 -15.54
N GLY A 347 8.77 -6.88 -16.11
CA GLY A 347 7.87 -5.92 -15.51
C GLY A 347 6.43 -6.41 -15.67
N PHE A 348 5.85 -7.01 -14.64
CA PHE A 348 4.56 -7.68 -14.75
C PHE A 348 3.36 -6.82 -14.35
N HIS A 349 3.58 -5.75 -13.59
CA HIS A 349 2.53 -4.81 -13.18
C HIS A 349 3.08 -3.41 -12.97
N GLY A 350 2.23 -2.41 -13.12
CA GLY A 350 2.62 -1.02 -12.88
C GLY A 350 1.41 -0.12 -12.66
N ILE A 351 1.51 0.77 -11.68
CA ILE A 351 0.42 1.68 -11.29
C ILE A 351 0.89 3.12 -11.20
N VAL A 352 -0.04 4.03 -11.46
CA VAL A 352 0.17 5.48 -11.30
C VAL A 352 -0.38 5.93 -9.96
N ILE A 353 0.50 6.35 -9.07
CA ILE A 353 0.15 6.87 -7.74
C ILE A 353 0.21 8.39 -7.76
N PRO A 354 -0.91 9.11 -7.44
CA PRO A 354 -0.89 10.56 -7.30
C PRO A 354 0.04 11.01 -6.17
N GLY A 355 0.76 12.10 -6.37
CA GLY A 355 1.87 12.54 -5.54
C GLY A 355 1.62 12.78 -4.05
N THR A 356 0.38 12.81 -3.59
CA THR A 356 0.02 12.98 -2.16
C THR A 356 -0.11 11.66 -1.41
N LEU A 357 -0.21 10.55 -2.11
CA LEU A 357 -0.41 9.23 -1.51
C LEU A 357 0.94 8.58 -1.16
N ARG A 358 0.93 7.77 -0.12
CA ARG A 358 2.10 7.01 0.30
C ARG A 358 2.16 5.71 -0.51
N ASP A 359 3.27 5.50 -1.20
CA ASP A 359 3.52 4.38 -2.10
C ASP A 359 3.50 3.00 -1.41
N SER A 360 3.96 2.92 -0.16
CA SER A 360 4.03 1.66 0.58
C SER A 360 2.71 0.88 0.71
N ILE A 361 1.56 1.54 0.60
CA ILE A 361 0.25 0.87 0.67
C ILE A 361 -0.06 0.14 -0.65
N PHE A 362 0.48 0.65 -1.77
CA PHE A 362 0.24 0.10 -3.11
C PHE A 362 1.10 -1.12 -3.44
N VAL A 363 2.07 -1.48 -2.57
CA VAL A 363 2.89 -2.69 -2.78
C VAL A 363 2.02 -3.94 -2.92
N LEU A 364 0.91 -4.00 -2.19
CA LEU A 364 -0.01 -5.12 -2.22
C LEU A 364 -0.83 -5.21 -3.51
N GLU A 365 -1.10 -4.07 -4.15
CA GLU A 365 -1.90 -4.00 -5.39
C GLU A 365 -1.26 -4.83 -6.51
N GLY A 366 0.07 -4.75 -6.65
CA GLY A 366 0.80 -5.57 -7.63
C GLY A 366 0.68 -7.08 -7.45
N LEU A 367 0.30 -7.55 -6.25
CA LEU A 367 0.04 -8.97 -6.01
C LEU A 367 -1.43 -9.35 -6.25
N LEU A 368 -2.36 -8.43 -6.01
CA LEU A 368 -3.79 -8.70 -6.03
C LEU A 368 -4.45 -8.36 -7.38
N GLU A 369 -3.91 -7.38 -8.12
CA GLU A 369 -4.54 -6.81 -9.31
C GLU A 369 -3.77 -7.13 -10.61
N GLN A 370 -2.64 -7.82 -10.54
CA GLN A 370 -1.87 -8.20 -11.73
C GLN A 370 -2.63 -9.24 -12.57
N GLU A 371 -2.46 -9.19 -13.91
CA GLU A 371 -3.18 -10.01 -14.87
C GLU A 371 -2.35 -11.17 -15.45
N THR A 372 -1.07 -11.32 -15.04
CA THR A 372 -0.16 -12.35 -15.56
C THR A 372 -0.37 -13.71 -14.90
N GLY A 373 0.13 -14.76 -15.50
CA GLY A 373 0.15 -16.12 -14.92
C GLY A 373 1.21 -16.29 -13.80
N LEU A 374 2.03 -15.26 -13.49
CA LEU A 374 2.97 -15.31 -12.39
C LEU A 374 2.22 -15.35 -11.05
N ASN A 375 2.82 -16.02 -10.08
CA ASN A 375 2.27 -16.11 -8.73
C ASN A 375 3.32 -15.71 -7.68
N PRO A 376 3.72 -14.43 -7.62
CA PRO A 376 4.69 -13.98 -6.64
C PRO A 376 4.15 -14.17 -5.23
N THR A 377 4.92 -14.85 -4.40
CA THR A 377 4.63 -15.09 -2.98
C THR A 377 5.48 -14.22 -2.07
N GLU A 378 6.57 -13.66 -2.58
CA GLU A 378 7.47 -12.75 -1.88
C GLU A 378 7.65 -11.44 -2.66
N ILE A 379 7.57 -10.31 -1.94
CA ILE A 379 7.88 -8.98 -2.50
C ILE A 379 9.01 -8.30 -1.73
N MET A 380 9.96 -7.80 -2.50
CA MET A 380 11.04 -6.93 -2.04
C MET A 380 10.74 -5.47 -2.37
N THR A 381 11.09 -4.56 -1.47
CA THR A 381 11.00 -3.10 -1.71
C THR A 381 12.23 -2.40 -1.15
N ASP A 382 12.37 -1.12 -1.49
CA ASP A 382 13.28 -0.24 -0.79
C ASP A 382 12.80 0.05 0.66
N THR A 383 13.62 0.78 1.42
CA THR A 383 13.31 1.14 2.82
C THR A 383 12.03 1.98 2.95
N ALA A 384 11.67 2.77 1.93
CA ALA A 384 10.49 3.62 1.99
C ALA A 384 9.18 2.83 2.00
N GLY A 385 9.19 1.60 1.45
CA GLY A 385 8.06 0.67 1.48
C GLY A 385 7.81 0.02 2.84
N ALA A 386 8.81 0.00 3.74
CA ALA A 386 8.72 -0.72 5.01
C ALA A 386 7.80 -0.01 6.02
N SER A 387 6.84 -0.74 6.56
CA SER A 387 6.06 -0.32 7.74
C SER A 387 5.46 -1.54 8.44
N GLU A 388 5.24 -1.42 9.77
CA GLU A 388 4.63 -2.51 10.57
C GLU A 388 3.25 -2.92 10.03
N LEU A 389 2.47 -1.96 9.53
CA LEU A 389 1.16 -2.23 8.92
C LEU A 389 1.29 -3.10 7.66
N VAL A 390 2.26 -2.80 6.79
CA VAL A 390 2.49 -3.57 5.56
C VAL A 390 2.94 -4.99 5.89
N PHE A 391 3.88 -5.16 6.84
CA PHE A 391 4.28 -6.49 7.32
C PHE A 391 3.08 -7.30 7.83
N GLY A 392 2.25 -6.69 8.68
CA GLY A 392 1.08 -7.37 9.23
C GLY A 392 0.05 -7.76 8.16
N LEU A 393 -0.18 -6.87 7.18
CA LEU A 393 -1.14 -7.12 6.11
C LEU A 393 -0.65 -8.22 5.15
N PHE A 394 0.64 -8.20 4.78
CA PHE A 394 1.23 -9.25 3.96
C PHE A 394 1.14 -10.63 4.64
N TRP A 395 1.49 -10.69 5.93
CA TRP A 395 1.36 -11.91 6.69
C TRP A 395 -0.09 -12.43 6.74
N LEU A 396 -1.08 -11.53 6.97
CA LEU A 396 -2.50 -11.91 6.95
C LEU A 396 -2.97 -12.47 5.61
N LEU A 397 -2.39 -11.98 4.51
CA LEU A 397 -2.73 -12.42 3.15
C LEU A 397 -1.94 -13.66 2.71
N GLY A 398 -0.99 -14.13 3.51
CA GLY A 398 -0.15 -15.29 3.22
C GLY A 398 1.05 -14.99 2.31
N TYR A 399 1.44 -13.72 2.19
CA TYR A 399 2.61 -13.29 1.43
C TYR A 399 3.80 -12.98 2.33
N GLN A 400 5.00 -13.14 1.80
CA GLN A 400 6.23 -12.68 2.44
C GLN A 400 6.57 -11.27 1.99
N PHE A 401 6.87 -10.40 2.95
CA PHE A 401 7.33 -9.04 2.69
C PHE A 401 8.78 -8.88 3.13
N SER A 402 9.66 -8.61 2.18
CA SER A 402 11.12 -8.58 2.36
C SER A 402 11.72 -7.22 1.95
N PRO A 403 11.37 -6.12 2.66
CA PRO A 403 11.89 -4.81 2.34
C PRO A 403 13.37 -4.69 2.72
N ARG A 404 14.14 -3.92 1.95
CA ARG A 404 15.48 -3.52 2.33
C ARG A 404 15.39 -2.50 3.48
N LEU A 405 16.11 -2.76 4.57
CA LEU A 405 16.19 -1.85 5.72
C LEU A 405 17.50 -1.08 5.66
N ALA A 406 17.44 0.26 5.52
CA ALA A 406 18.64 1.11 5.50
C ALA A 406 19.29 1.21 6.88
N ASP A 407 18.50 1.14 7.95
CA ASP A 407 18.96 1.20 9.33
C ASP A 407 18.23 0.14 10.16
N ALA A 408 18.83 -1.04 10.23
CA ALA A 408 18.31 -2.13 11.05
C ALA A 408 18.38 -1.79 12.56
N GLY A 409 19.33 -0.94 12.96
CA GLY A 409 19.49 -0.50 14.33
C GLY A 409 18.36 0.41 14.84
N ALA A 410 17.67 1.11 13.94
CA ALA A 410 16.49 1.92 14.27
C ALA A 410 15.20 1.08 14.37
N SER A 411 15.22 -0.18 13.97
CA SER A 411 14.05 -1.06 14.01
C SER A 411 13.71 -1.44 15.44
N VAL A 412 12.41 -1.54 15.72
CA VAL A 412 11.92 -2.03 17.02
C VAL A 412 11.76 -3.54 16.94
N PHE A 413 12.51 -4.24 17.76
CA PHE A 413 12.41 -5.70 17.90
C PHE A 413 11.39 -6.03 18.98
N TRP A 414 10.29 -6.64 18.58
CA TRP A 414 9.16 -6.97 19.45
C TRP A 414 9.30 -8.38 20.03
N ARG A 415 8.91 -8.57 21.28
CA ARG A 415 8.79 -9.89 21.90
C ARG A 415 7.37 -10.17 22.36
N MET A 416 6.94 -11.41 22.26
CA MET A 416 5.65 -11.88 22.78
C MET A 416 5.78 -12.45 24.18
N ASP A 417 6.84 -13.21 24.43
CA ASP A 417 7.20 -13.68 25.77
C ASP A 417 8.12 -12.64 26.42
N HIS A 418 7.65 -12.03 27.49
CA HIS A 418 8.34 -10.97 28.20
C HIS A 418 9.44 -11.51 29.11
N ASP A 419 9.33 -12.78 29.54
CA ASP A 419 10.23 -13.43 30.45
C ASP A 419 11.31 -14.26 29.74
N ALA A 420 11.20 -14.42 28.42
CA ALA A 420 12.17 -15.16 27.62
C ALA A 420 13.53 -14.48 27.62
N ASP A 421 14.57 -15.27 27.81
CA ASP A 421 15.96 -14.85 27.68
C ASP A 421 16.50 -15.19 26.29
N TYR A 422 16.92 -14.16 25.57
CA TYR A 422 17.55 -14.22 24.23
C TYR A 422 19.03 -13.81 24.26
N GLY A 423 19.67 -13.83 25.43
CA GLY A 423 21.08 -13.50 25.59
C GLY A 423 21.40 -12.09 25.08
N VAL A 424 22.35 -11.98 24.19
CA VAL A 424 22.83 -10.68 23.62
C VAL A 424 21.72 -9.85 22.94
N LEU A 425 20.62 -10.47 22.53
CA LEU A 425 19.50 -9.76 21.90
C LEU A 425 18.53 -9.11 22.90
N ASN A 426 18.65 -9.39 24.20
CA ASN A 426 17.77 -8.80 25.22
C ASN A 426 17.80 -7.27 25.21
N ASP A 427 18.95 -6.68 24.92
CA ASP A 427 19.15 -5.24 24.93
C ASP A 427 18.47 -4.54 23.76
N ILE A 428 18.26 -5.21 22.62
CA ILE A 428 17.57 -4.67 21.45
C ILE A 428 16.12 -5.08 21.36
N ALA A 429 15.73 -6.26 21.87
CA ALA A 429 14.38 -6.79 21.85
C ALA A 429 13.51 -6.17 22.96
N ARG A 430 13.30 -4.85 22.92
CA ARG A 430 12.59 -4.08 23.96
C ARG A 430 11.12 -3.84 23.67
N GLY A 431 10.67 -4.04 22.45
CA GLY A 431 9.28 -3.90 22.08
C GLY A 431 8.44 -5.00 22.75
N GLN A 432 7.29 -4.63 23.31
CA GLN A 432 6.36 -5.56 23.95
C GLN A 432 5.05 -5.55 23.16
N SER A 433 4.65 -6.69 22.64
CA SER A 433 3.36 -6.86 21.99
C SER A 433 2.28 -7.19 23.02
N ASP A 434 1.03 -6.77 22.76
CA ASP A 434 -0.12 -7.17 23.55
C ASP A 434 -1.00 -8.13 22.72
N PRO A 435 -0.81 -9.45 22.85
CA PRO A 435 -1.55 -10.45 22.08
C PRO A 435 -3.07 -10.38 22.29
N ARG A 436 -3.53 -9.88 23.44
CA ARG A 436 -4.97 -9.78 23.76
C ARG A 436 -5.71 -8.90 22.77
N LYS A 437 -5.08 -7.83 22.28
CA LYS A 437 -5.67 -6.95 21.26
C LYS A 437 -5.84 -7.67 19.92
N ILE A 438 -4.87 -8.49 19.55
CA ILE A 438 -4.91 -9.29 18.33
C ILE A 438 -6.05 -10.30 18.42
N VAL A 439 -6.14 -11.02 19.55
CA VAL A 439 -7.21 -12.00 19.81
C VAL A 439 -8.59 -11.37 19.67
N LEU A 440 -8.79 -10.19 20.29
CA LEU A 440 -10.08 -9.47 20.23
C LEU A 440 -10.46 -9.01 18.82
N GLN A 441 -9.50 -8.72 17.97
CA GLN A 441 -9.71 -8.19 16.62
C GLN A 441 -9.47 -9.23 15.52
N TRP A 442 -9.21 -10.48 15.86
CA TRP A 442 -8.78 -11.51 14.93
C TRP A 442 -9.76 -11.69 13.75
N ASP A 443 -11.03 -11.88 14.05
CA ASP A 443 -12.06 -12.06 13.01
C ASP A 443 -12.19 -10.84 12.08
N GLU A 444 -12.04 -9.62 12.62
CA GLU A 444 -12.04 -8.38 11.85
C GLU A 444 -10.80 -8.23 10.97
N MET A 445 -9.64 -8.65 11.45
CA MET A 445 -8.40 -8.64 10.68
C MET A 445 -8.50 -9.64 9.51
N ILE A 446 -8.96 -10.85 9.77
CA ILE A 446 -9.18 -11.88 8.74
C ILE A 446 -10.27 -11.47 7.76
N ARG A 447 -11.37 -10.86 8.23
CA ARG A 447 -12.43 -10.32 7.37
C ARG A 447 -11.89 -9.25 6.42
N THR A 448 -11.04 -8.36 6.92
CA THR A 448 -10.41 -7.31 6.11
C THR A 448 -9.49 -7.91 5.04
N ALA A 449 -8.56 -8.79 5.44
CA ALA A 449 -7.66 -9.47 4.51
C ALA A 449 -8.41 -10.29 3.45
N GLY A 450 -9.44 -11.03 3.88
CA GLY A 450 -10.28 -11.81 2.96
C GLY A 450 -11.08 -10.95 1.98
N SER A 451 -11.57 -9.79 2.43
CA SER A 451 -12.28 -8.86 1.55
C SER A 451 -11.36 -8.27 0.47
N LEU A 452 -10.10 -7.98 0.82
CA LEU A 452 -9.06 -7.57 -0.13
C LEU A 452 -8.74 -8.69 -1.12
N LYS A 453 -8.45 -9.91 -0.62
CA LYS A 453 -8.11 -11.06 -1.47
C LYS A 453 -9.22 -11.47 -2.44
N LEU A 454 -10.48 -11.23 -2.07
CA LEU A 454 -11.65 -11.50 -2.92
C LEU A 454 -12.04 -10.31 -3.83
N GLY A 455 -11.25 -9.25 -3.89
CA GLY A 455 -11.54 -8.07 -4.71
C GLY A 455 -12.83 -7.34 -4.35
N LYS A 456 -13.30 -7.45 -3.09
CA LYS A 456 -14.50 -6.73 -2.63
C LYS A 456 -14.21 -5.28 -2.31
N VAL A 457 -12.96 -4.95 -2.07
CA VAL A 457 -12.43 -3.61 -1.78
C VAL A 457 -11.24 -3.40 -2.69
N GLN A 458 -11.26 -2.29 -3.41
CA GLN A 458 -10.15 -1.78 -4.22
C GLN A 458 -9.44 -0.66 -3.47
#